data_ccea519f74fb0aa65230670dc0d59c12
#
_entry.id   ccea519f74fb0aa65230670dc0d59c12
#
_cell.length_a   1.000
_cell.length_b   1.000
_cell.length_c   1.000
_cell.angle_alpha   90.00
_cell.angle_beta   90.00
_cell.angle_gamma   90.00
#
_symmetry.space_group_name_H-M   'P 1'
#
loop_
_entity.id
_entity.type
_entity.pdbx_description
1 polymer ?
#
loop_
_entity_poly.entity_id
_entity_poly.type
_entity_poly.pdbx_seq_one_letter_code
_entity_poly.pdbx_strand_id
1 'polypeptide(L)'
;MRRQFPSLWCGVALALAVADGAIAQPTETLRSAALADIDYQVTFDRQTARSRSIGVEMSFRTLGSEPVLLSLPAWTPGSYELDNYARNVRNFAARAGGEALRWDKVDYDTWRVRPIGAGEVTVSFDYQADNLDTGNSWATADFAYFNGTNLFLYPEGRGLAFDSRVSIRTETGWRVVTGMTPGARPNEYVAADFHEVVDMPTFIGRFDVDSAVIDGVLHRLATYPEGLVAGAARETIWEQLHGMMPAMAEVFDEAPFDTYTTLMVFPERFGGASALEHRNSHLGIYLRQLVANPVLASVVAHEIFHAWNVKRLRPAELVPYDYGRPQPTTLLWVSEGITSYYDDLSLVRGGVFEPEFFYDQTAGDITATESAGAVALEDASLSTWIKPRDGTDHIYYPKGAVAGFLLDILIRDATDNEASLDDVMRDLYWRTHKEKFTGFTKAAWWESVRRAGGGESFDDFYARYVDGREPYPWDDVLPLAGLKLVTDTTYQPLVGIYPEYDDRGAQVSDLVPDGAAAAAGVQVGDYLVRAGPIEIDDEASFDEFRAHFAEKPEGTPYAVVVQRGDAEVTLELELRISEQIERSLIEDPDASDRAIQIRESLLHGG
;
A
#
# COMPACT_ATOMS: atom_id res chain seq x y z
N MET A 1 14.91 -76.19 -8.99
CA MET A 1 13.65 -76.48 -9.68
C MET A 1 13.13 -75.18 -10.26
N ARG A 2 13.30 -74.99 -11.57
CA ARG A 2 12.76 -73.84 -12.36
C ARG A 2 11.35 -74.19 -12.72
N ARG A 3 10.40 -73.26 -12.48
CA ARG A 3 9.09 -73.29 -13.16
C ARG A 3 8.96 -72.01 -14.01
N GLN A 4 8.89 -72.25 -15.32
CA GLN A 4 8.55 -71.29 -16.36
C GLN A 4 7.04 -71.05 -16.34
N PHE A 5 6.60 -69.80 -16.53
CA PHE A 5 5.24 -69.47 -16.92
C PHE A 5 5.26 -68.81 -18.32
N PRO A 6 4.32 -69.15 -19.18
CA PRO A 6 4.32 -68.70 -20.55
C PRO A 6 3.69 -67.32 -20.71
N SER A 7 4.26 -66.54 -21.63
CA SER A 7 3.77 -65.26 -22.10
C SER A 7 2.54 -65.39 -22.99
N LEU A 8 1.41 -64.82 -22.57
CA LEU A 8 0.26 -64.54 -23.46
C LEU A 8 0.38 -63.15 -24.03
N TRP A 9 0.55 -63.07 -25.31
CA TRP A 9 0.39 -61.83 -26.10
C TRP A 9 -1.10 -61.64 -26.38
N CYS A 10 -1.75 -60.62 -25.78
CA CYS A 10 -3.02 -60.07 -26.22
C CYS A 10 -2.74 -58.82 -27.02
N GLY A 11 -2.98 -58.93 -28.34
CA GLY A 11 -2.96 -57.77 -29.24
C GLY A 11 -4.17 -56.89 -28.96
N VAL A 12 -3.94 -55.67 -28.50
CA VAL A 12 -4.98 -54.64 -28.40
C VAL A 12 -4.90 -53.80 -29.68
N ALA A 13 -5.94 -53.91 -30.53
CA ALA A 13 -6.15 -53.04 -31.66
C ALA A 13 -6.51 -51.63 -31.15
N LEU A 14 -5.64 -50.67 -31.38
CA LEU A 14 -5.86 -49.25 -31.08
C LEU A 14 -6.82 -48.69 -32.13
N ALA A 15 -8.09 -48.54 -31.80
CA ALA A 15 -9.02 -47.72 -32.60
C ALA A 15 -8.71 -46.25 -32.31
N LEU A 16 -8.16 -45.56 -33.31
CA LEU A 16 -8.04 -44.11 -33.31
C LEU A 16 -9.46 -43.52 -33.44
N ALA A 17 -10.02 -43.14 -32.30
CA ALA A 17 -11.17 -42.24 -32.27
C ALA A 17 -10.60 -40.81 -32.54
N VAL A 18 -10.93 -40.29 -33.71
CA VAL A 18 -10.76 -38.87 -34.02
C VAL A 18 -11.68 -38.13 -33.05
N ALA A 19 -11.13 -37.55 -31.99
CA ALA A 19 -11.87 -36.61 -31.18
C ALA A 19 -12.08 -35.34 -32.02
N ASP A 20 -13.34 -35.13 -32.39
CA ASP A 20 -13.77 -33.81 -32.87
C ASP A 20 -13.33 -32.78 -31.86
N GLY A 21 -12.45 -31.88 -32.28
CA GLY A 21 -12.01 -30.76 -31.44
C GLY A 21 -13.23 -29.96 -31.02
N ALA A 22 -13.59 -30.04 -29.76
CA ALA A 22 -14.50 -29.07 -29.18
C ALA A 22 -13.87 -27.70 -29.37
N ILE A 23 -14.33 -26.96 -30.38
CA ILE A 23 -14.06 -25.53 -30.51
C ILE A 23 -14.60 -24.94 -29.22
N ALA A 24 -13.69 -24.45 -28.36
CA ALA A 24 -14.07 -23.67 -27.20
C ALA A 24 -15.04 -22.58 -27.69
N GLN A 25 -16.29 -22.65 -27.29
CA GLN A 25 -17.23 -21.58 -27.58
C GLN A 25 -16.61 -20.31 -27.00
N PRO A 26 -16.65 -19.18 -27.71
CA PRO A 26 -16.23 -17.92 -27.14
C PRO A 26 -17.04 -17.75 -25.86
N THR A 27 -16.35 -17.58 -24.74
CA THR A 27 -16.97 -17.24 -23.45
C THR A 27 -17.84 -16.02 -23.72
N GLU A 28 -19.15 -16.18 -23.69
CA GLU A 28 -20.09 -15.06 -23.77
C GLU A 28 -19.67 -14.07 -22.69
N THR A 29 -19.27 -12.87 -23.09
CA THR A 29 -18.91 -11.82 -22.16
C THR A 29 -20.15 -11.56 -21.28
N LEU A 30 -20.06 -11.88 -19.99
CA LEU A 30 -21.15 -11.66 -19.06
C LEU A 30 -21.53 -10.19 -19.07
N ARG A 31 -22.79 -9.87 -19.28
CA ARG A 31 -23.27 -8.50 -19.34
C ARG A 31 -24.62 -8.36 -18.66
N SER A 32 -24.70 -7.51 -17.66
CA SER A 32 -25.91 -7.17 -16.95
C SER A 32 -26.97 -6.50 -17.86
N ALA A 33 -28.24 -6.64 -17.53
CA ALA A 33 -29.28 -5.71 -18.00
C ALA A 33 -28.90 -4.26 -17.61
N ALA A 34 -29.41 -3.27 -18.35
CA ALA A 34 -29.23 -1.86 -18.00
C ALA A 34 -29.99 -1.52 -16.73
N LEU A 35 -29.36 -0.77 -15.83
CA LEU A 35 -29.92 -0.27 -14.58
C LEU A 35 -30.07 1.24 -14.63
N ALA A 36 -31.00 1.77 -13.84
CA ALA A 36 -31.17 3.20 -13.60
C ALA A 36 -31.39 3.45 -12.11
N ASP A 37 -31.21 4.70 -11.69
CA ASP A 37 -31.49 5.16 -10.33
C ASP A 37 -30.81 4.29 -9.27
N ILE A 38 -29.48 4.20 -9.32
CA ILE A 38 -28.67 3.38 -8.41
C ILE A 38 -28.42 4.13 -7.10
N ASP A 39 -28.91 3.56 -6.00
CA ASP A 39 -28.70 4.07 -4.65
C ASP A 39 -28.13 2.97 -3.75
N TYR A 40 -27.21 3.33 -2.85
CA TYR A 40 -26.66 2.44 -1.83
C TYR A 40 -27.07 2.92 -0.44
N GLN A 41 -27.32 1.97 0.45
CA GLN A 41 -27.51 2.21 1.86
C GLN A 41 -26.58 1.32 2.66
N VAL A 42 -25.77 1.93 3.52
CA VAL A 42 -24.88 1.25 4.44
C VAL A 42 -25.45 1.39 5.85
N THR A 43 -25.50 0.30 6.61
CA THR A 43 -25.97 0.29 7.99
C THR A 43 -24.89 -0.26 8.91
N PHE A 44 -24.45 0.58 9.88
CA PHE A 44 -23.62 0.15 10.98
C PHE A 44 -24.18 0.72 12.29
N ASP A 45 -24.68 -0.16 13.13
CA ASP A 45 -25.31 0.12 14.41
C ASP A 45 -24.90 -0.92 15.46
N ARG A 46 -25.42 -0.83 16.68
CA ARG A 46 -25.11 -1.79 17.74
C ARG A 46 -25.53 -3.22 17.43
N GLN A 47 -26.47 -3.43 16.52
CA GLN A 47 -26.89 -4.77 16.14
C GLN A 47 -25.86 -5.39 15.18
N THR A 48 -25.48 -4.67 14.14
CA THR A 48 -24.48 -5.13 13.15
C THR A 48 -23.09 -5.23 13.77
N ALA A 49 -22.71 -4.30 14.68
CA ALA A 49 -21.46 -4.31 15.41
C ALA A 49 -21.23 -5.60 16.25
N ARG A 50 -22.29 -6.18 16.84
CA ARG A 50 -22.20 -7.44 17.59
C ARG A 50 -21.67 -8.62 16.76
N SER A 51 -21.98 -8.63 15.47
CA SER A 51 -21.53 -9.65 14.52
C SER A 51 -20.30 -9.18 13.71
N ARG A 52 -19.73 -8.01 14.02
CA ARG A 52 -18.68 -7.37 13.22
C ARG A 52 -19.05 -7.36 11.74
N SER A 53 -20.28 -6.94 11.44
CA SER A 53 -20.79 -6.87 10.07
C SER A 53 -21.29 -5.48 9.75
N ILE A 54 -21.34 -5.17 8.46
CA ILE A 54 -21.90 -3.95 7.89
C ILE A 54 -23.05 -4.40 7.00
N GLY A 55 -24.27 -3.87 7.24
CA GLY A 55 -25.42 -4.13 6.38
C GLY A 55 -25.35 -3.27 5.12
N VAL A 56 -25.58 -3.86 3.97
CA VAL A 56 -25.54 -3.19 2.66
C VAL A 56 -26.84 -3.45 1.91
N GLU A 57 -27.42 -2.39 1.35
CA GLU A 57 -28.52 -2.46 0.41
C GLU A 57 -28.15 -1.68 -0.85
N MET A 58 -28.42 -2.24 -2.02
CA MET A 58 -28.36 -1.57 -3.31
C MET A 58 -29.74 -1.56 -3.91
N SER A 59 -30.29 -0.38 -4.18
CA SER A 59 -31.58 -0.19 -4.87
C SER A 59 -31.33 0.34 -6.27
N PHE A 60 -32.07 -0.18 -7.23
CA PHE A 60 -31.99 0.27 -8.63
C PHE A 60 -33.29 -0.02 -9.36
N ARG A 61 -33.48 0.62 -10.50
CA ARG A 61 -34.64 0.37 -11.37
C ARG A 61 -34.25 -0.46 -12.60
N THR A 62 -35.00 -1.55 -12.83
CA THR A 62 -34.92 -2.36 -14.05
C THR A 62 -35.87 -1.85 -15.12
N LEU A 63 -35.49 -2.02 -16.40
CA LEU A 63 -36.30 -1.63 -17.56
C LEU A 63 -37.14 -2.78 -18.11
N GLY A 64 -36.91 -4.01 -17.63
CA GLY A 64 -37.59 -5.23 -18.08
C GLY A 64 -37.26 -6.40 -17.18
N SER A 65 -37.46 -7.64 -17.69
CA SER A 65 -37.23 -8.91 -16.98
C SER A 65 -35.88 -9.57 -17.33
N GLU A 66 -35.00 -8.86 -18.07
CA GLU A 66 -33.70 -9.39 -18.39
C GLU A 66 -32.84 -9.56 -17.12
N PRO A 67 -31.98 -10.58 -17.07
CA PRO A 67 -31.14 -10.82 -15.90
C PRO A 67 -30.21 -9.64 -15.59
N VAL A 68 -30.15 -9.28 -14.32
CA VAL A 68 -29.20 -8.31 -13.77
C VAL A 68 -28.02 -9.08 -13.21
N LEU A 69 -26.81 -8.73 -13.63
CA LEU A 69 -25.55 -9.26 -13.12
C LEU A 69 -24.88 -8.19 -12.28
N LEU A 70 -24.63 -8.49 -11.01
CA LEU A 70 -24.01 -7.57 -10.06
C LEU A 70 -22.71 -8.18 -9.55
N SER A 71 -21.61 -7.48 -9.77
CA SER A 71 -20.29 -7.90 -9.30
C SER A 71 -19.81 -7.04 -8.15
N LEU A 72 -19.03 -7.62 -7.25
CA LEU A 72 -18.30 -6.92 -6.21
C LEU A 72 -16.83 -6.81 -6.62
N PRO A 73 -16.16 -5.67 -6.43
CA PRO A 73 -14.73 -5.56 -6.66
C PRO A 73 -13.94 -6.67 -5.97
N ALA A 74 -12.83 -7.07 -6.58
CA ALA A 74 -11.93 -8.07 -6.03
C ALA A 74 -10.72 -7.47 -5.30
N TRP A 75 -10.44 -6.19 -5.50
CA TRP A 75 -9.33 -5.46 -4.92
C TRP A 75 -9.64 -3.97 -4.74
N THR A 76 -8.86 -3.29 -3.90
CA THR A 76 -8.90 -1.84 -3.71
C THR A 76 -7.68 -1.22 -4.40
N PRO A 77 -7.85 -0.23 -5.30
CA PRO A 77 -6.74 0.46 -5.95
C PRO A 77 -5.75 1.05 -4.95
N GLY A 78 -4.48 0.67 -5.09
CA GLY A 78 -3.39 0.92 -4.17
C GLY A 78 -2.87 -0.34 -3.48
N SER A 79 -3.74 -1.33 -3.21
CA SER A 79 -3.30 -2.58 -2.54
C SER A 79 -2.55 -3.55 -3.46
N TYR A 80 -2.76 -3.44 -4.79
CA TYR A 80 -2.17 -4.33 -5.80
C TYR A 80 -2.28 -5.82 -5.46
N GLU A 81 -3.37 -6.21 -4.82
CA GLU A 81 -3.66 -7.58 -4.37
C GLU A 81 -5.12 -7.94 -4.61
N LEU A 82 -5.38 -9.20 -4.99
CA LEU A 82 -6.74 -9.73 -5.11
C LEU A 82 -7.23 -10.29 -3.77
N ASP A 83 -7.96 -9.50 -3.04
CA ASP A 83 -8.59 -9.90 -1.77
C ASP A 83 -9.87 -10.71 -1.96
N ASN A 84 -10.51 -10.58 -3.13
CA ASN A 84 -11.76 -11.28 -3.45
C ASN A 84 -12.85 -11.01 -2.39
N TYR A 85 -13.24 -9.77 -2.18
CA TYR A 85 -14.15 -9.30 -1.12
C TYR A 85 -15.48 -10.04 -1.05
N ALA A 86 -15.94 -10.62 -2.17
CA ALA A 86 -17.17 -11.43 -2.22
C ALA A 86 -17.17 -12.63 -1.25
N ARG A 87 -16.00 -13.06 -0.74
CA ARG A 87 -15.88 -14.09 0.30
C ARG A 87 -16.49 -13.68 1.65
N ASN A 88 -16.59 -12.38 1.91
CA ASN A 88 -17.09 -11.79 3.15
C ASN A 88 -18.61 -11.51 3.09
N VAL A 89 -19.25 -11.71 1.94
CA VAL A 89 -20.70 -11.48 1.74
C VAL A 89 -21.50 -12.63 2.35
N ARG A 90 -22.48 -12.28 3.19
CA ARG A 90 -23.42 -13.21 3.84
C ARG A 90 -24.85 -12.75 3.62
N ASN A 91 -25.80 -13.66 3.75
CA ASN A 91 -27.24 -13.37 3.73
C ASN A 91 -27.71 -12.59 2.49
N PHE A 92 -27.10 -12.83 1.32
CA PHE A 92 -27.48 -12.16 0.09
C PHE A 92 -28.95 -12.43 -0.24
N ALA A 93 -29.71 -11.38 -0.54
CA ALA A 93 -31.10 -11.45 -0.92
C ALA A 93 -31.45 -10.43 -1.98
N ALA A 94 -32.42 -10.72 -2.82
CA ALA A 94 -32.98 -9.80 -3.82
C ALA A 94 -34.49 -9.74 -3.73
N ARG A 95 -35.09 -8.56 -3.84
CA ARG A 95 -36.53 -8.32 -3.71
C ARG A 95 -37.03 -7.28 -4.72
N ALA A 96 -38.30 -7.39 -5.08
CA ALA A 96 -39.03 -6.37 -5.82
C ALA A 96 -40.44 -6.24 -5.23
N GLY A 97 -40.87 -5.04 -4.86
CA GLY A 97 -42.17 -4.81 -4.22
C GLY A 97 -42.41 -5.64 -2.93
N GLY A 98 -41.34 -5.99 -2.22
CA GLY A 98 -41.36 -6.84 -1.02
C GLY A 98 -41.28 -8.35 -1.30
N GLU A 99 -41.51 -8.80 -2.51
CA GLU A 99 -41.43 -10.21 -2.91
C GLU A 99 -39.97 -10.62 -3.22
N ALA A 100 -39.61 -11.86 -2.80
CA ALA A 100 -38.28 -12.40 -3.05
C ALA A 100 -38.08 -12.71 -4.54
N LEU A 101 -36.96 -12.27 -5.10
CA LEU A 101 -36.54 -12.61 -6.45
C LEU A 101 -35.61 -13.83 -6.45
N ARG A 102 -35.65 -14.59 -7.56
CA ARG A 102 -34.69 -15.67 -7.78
C ARG A 102 -33.33 -15.09 -8.13
N TRP A 103 -32.29 -15.65 -7.53
CA TRP A 103 -30.91 -15.32 -7.83
C TRP A 103 -30.02 -16.56 -7.75
N ASP A 104 -28.86 -16.49 -8.42
CA ASP A 104 -27.79 -17.51 -8.38
C ASP A 104 -26.45 -16.80 -8.62
N LYS A 105 -25.34 -17.47 -8.33
CA LYS A 105 -24.00 -17.00 -8.72
C LYS A 105 -23.65 -17.49 -10.13
N VAL A 106 -23.06 -16.60 -10.92
CA VAL A 106 -22.48 -16.92 -12.25
C VAL A 106 -20.98 -16.92 -12.23
N ASP A 107 -20.37 -16.25 -11.24
CA ASP A 107 -18.96 -16.30 -10.89
C ASP A 107 -18.82 -16.15 -9.37
N TYR A 108 -17.60 -16.33 -8.82
CA TYR A 108 -17.35 -16.27 -7.38
C TYR A 108 -17.67 -14.89 -6.77
N ASP A 109 -17.63 -13.82 -7.55
CA ASP A 109 -17.89 -12.44 -7.15
C ASP A 109 -19.13 -11.81 -7.83
N THR A 110 -19.87 -12.56 -8.69
CA THR A 110 -20.97 -12.07 -9.52
C THR A 110 -22.27 -12.80 -9.24
N TRP A 111 -23.32 -12.05 -8.86
CA TRP A 111 -24.67 -12.53 -8.62
C TRP A 111 -25.59 -12.18 -9.80
N ARG A 112 -26.33 -13.17 -10.27
CA ARG A 112 -27.39 -12.99 -11.26
C ARG A 112 -28.75 -12.94 -10.56
N VAL A 113 -29.38 -11.76 -10.60
CA VAL A 113 -30.76 -11.53 -10.13
C VAL A 113 -31.70 -11.59 -11.31
N ARG A 114 -32.88 -12.19 -11.13
CA ARG A 114 -33.93 -12.36 -12.16
C ARG A 114 -35.16 -11.52 -11.83
N PRO A 115 -35.26 -10.28 -12.33
CA PRO A 115 -36.44 -9.43 -12.18
C PRO A 115 -37.65 -10.05 -12.86
N ILE A 116 -38.85 -9.75 -12.35
CA ILE A 116 -40.12 -10.21 -12.93
C ILE A 116 -40.61 -9.26 -14.03
N GLY A 117 -40.07 -8.03 -14.08
CA GLY A 117 -40.45 -6.98 -15.04
C GLY A 117 -39.69 -5.69 -14.76
N ALA A 118 -40.14 -4.61 -15.40
CA ALA A 118 -39.64 -3.29 -15.09
C ALA A 118 -40.12 -2.84 -13.71
N GLY A 119 -39.23 -2.22 -12.92
CA GLY A 119 -39.55 -1.73 -11.58
C GLY A 119 -38.34 -1.61 -10.68
N GLU A 120 -38.61 -1.24 -9.45
CA GLU A 120 -37.58 -1.11 -8.41
C GLU A 120 -37.18 -2.50 -7.88
N VAL A 121 -35.89 -2.74 -7.76
CA VAL A 121 -35.29 -3.94 -7.19
C VAL A 121 -34.31 -3.51 -6.10
N THR A 122 -34.36 -4.21 -4.97
CA THR A 122 -33.42 -4.05 -3.87
C THR A 122 -32.65 -5.35 -3.68
N VAL A 123 -31.33 -5.26 -3.64
CA VAL A 123 -30.40 -6.32 -3.26
C VAL A 123 -29.82 -5.96 -1.90
N SER A 124 -29.75 -6.93 -0.99
CA SER A 124 -29.20 -6.71 0.36
C SER A 124 -28.28 -7.84 0.77
N PHE A 125 -27.29 -7.54 1.59
CA PHE A 125 -26.39 -8.51 2.20
C PHE A 125 -25.74 -7.94 3.46
N ASP A 126 -25.13 -8.82 4.26
CA ASP A 126 -24.26 -8.47 5.36
C ASP A 126 -22.81 -8.70 4.90
N TYR A 127 -21.95 -7.70 5.10
CA TYR A 127 -20.51 -7.81 4.86
C TYR A 127 -19.77 -8.04 6.18
N GLN A 128 -18.99 -9.11 6.27
CA GLN A 128 -18.17 -9.40 7.45
C GLN A 128 -16.96 -8.47 7.49
N ALA A 129 -16.91 -7.58 8.49
CA ALA A 129 -15.90 -6.55 8.68
C ALA A 129 -14.98 -6.92 9.86
N ASP A 130 -14.19 -7.97 9.73
CA ASP A 130 -13.29 -8.48 10.77
C ASP A 130 -11.81 -8.56 10.32
N ASN A 131 -11.49 -8.03 9.15
CA ASN A 131 -10.12 -7.95 8.65
C ASN A 131 -9.54 -6.55 8.89
N LEU A 132 -8.54 -6.47 9.77
CA LEU A 132 -7.81 -5.24 10.08
C LEU A 132 -6.69 -5.02 9.06
N ASP A 133 -7.05 -4.41 7.94
CA ASP A 133 -6.19 -4.11 6.82
C ASP A 133 -6.72 -2.90 6.06
N THR A 134 -5.86 -2.07 5.48
CA THR A 134 -6.25 -0.81 4.82
C THR A 134 -7.07 -0.98 3.54
N GLY A 135 -6.91 -2.10 2.82
CA GLY A 135 -7.74 -2.45 1.65
C GLY A 135 -9.08 -3.08 2.01
N ASN A 136 -9.26 -3.49 3.27
CA ASN A 136 -10.42 -4.24 3.77
C ASN A 136 -11.37 -3.37 4.62
N SER A 137 -12.30 -4.03 5.33
CA SER A 137 -13.22 -3.41 6.28
C SER A 137 -13.06 -4.04 7.66
N TRP A 138 -13.12 -3.21 8.68
CA TRP A 138 -12.97 -3.67 10.05
C TRP A 138 -13.95 -2.97 11.00
N ALA A 139 -14.45 -3.73 11.99
CA ALA A 139 -15.43 -3.25 12.95
C ALA A 139 -15.14 -3.71 14.38
N THR A 140 -15.47 -2.85 15.32
CA THR A 140 -15.52 -3.10 16.76
C THR A 140 -16.97 -2.96 17.27
N ALA A 141 -17.15 -2.88 18.58
CA ALA A 141 -18.47 -2.71 19.20
C ALA A 141 -19.13 -1.34 18.92
N ASP A 142 -18.34 -0.32 18.62
CA ASP A 142 -18.80 1.08 18.48
C ASP A 142 -18.06 1.88 17.41
N PHE A 143 -17.27 1.20 16.57
CA PHE A 143 -16.54 1.82 15.48
C PHE A 143 -16.41 0.84 14.31
N ALA A 144 -16.47 1.34 13.08
CA ALA A 144 -16.10 0.62 11.88
C ALA A 144 -15.45 1.57 10.87
N TYR A 145 -14.59 0.99 10.02
CA TYR A 145 -14.25 1.57 8.74
C TYR A 145 -14.51 0.60 7.60
N PHE A 146 -14.75 1.13 6.43
CA PHE A 146 -14.87 0.36 5.20
C PHE A 146 -14.31 1.12 3.99
N ASN A 147 -13.85 0.37 2.99
CA ASN A 147 -13.62 0.86 1.64
C ASN A 147 -14.85 0.58 0.77
N GLY A 148 -15.18 1.49 -0.14
CA GLY A 148 -16.34 1.32 -1.02
C GLY A 148 -16.24 0.09 -1.92
N THR A 149 -15.03 -0.32 -2.31
CA THR A 149 -14.74 -1.56 -3.05
C THR A 149 -15.20 -2.83 -2.32
N ASN A 150 -15.29 -2.81 -1.01
CA ASN A 150 -15.75 -3.95 -0.21
C ASN A 150 -17.28 -4.10 -0.21
N LEU A 151 -18.01 -3.01 -0.41
CA LEU A 151 -19.45 -2.96 -0.15
C LEU A 151 -20.31 -2.71 -1.39
N PHE A 152 -19.80 -1.97 -2.38
CA PHE A 152 -20.66 -1.49 -3.48
C PHE A 152 -20.59 -2.41 -4.69
N LEU A 153 -21.74 -2.99 -5.02
CA LEU A 153 -21.91 -3.81 -6.22
C LEU A 153 -22.06 -2.92 -7.46
N TYR A 154 -21.59 -3.39 -8.59
CA TYR A 154 -21.74 -2.72 -9.88
C TYR A 154 -22.35 -3.65 -10.95
N PRO A 155 -23.00 -3.11 -12.00
CA PRO A 155 -23.56 -3.92 -13.10
C PRO A 155 -22.43 -4.46 -13.99
N GLU A 156 -22.24 -5.78 -13.97
CA GLU A 156 -21.19 -6.50 -14.71
C GLU A 156 -21.25 -6.24 -16.22
N GLY A 157 -20.07 -6.01 -16.83
CA GLY A 157 -19.92 -5.78 -18.26
C GLY A 157 -20.56 -4.48 -18.75
N ARG A 158 -20.90 -3.55 -17.86
CA ARG A 158 -21.41 -2.20 -18.17
C ARG A 158 -20.35 -1.15 -17.89
N GLY A 159 -20.50 0.03 -18.51
CA GLY A 159 -19.70 1.20 -18.16
C GLY A 159 -19.97 1.63 -16.72
N LEU A 160 -18.94 2.07 -16.03
CA LEU A 160 -18.99 2.50 -14.63
C LEU A 160 -19.32 4.00 -14.45
N ALA A 161 -19.59 4.70 -15.54
CA ALA A 161 -20.03 6.10 -15.54
C ALA A 161 -21.56 6.18 -15.25
N PHE A 162 -21.94 5.92 -14.00
CA PHE A 162 -23.30 6.12 -13.50
C PHE A 162 -23.23 6.85 -12.16
N ASP A 163 -24.11 7.83 -12.01
CA ASP A 163 -24.27 8.54 -10.75
C ASP A 163 -24.94 7.65 -9.70
N SER A 164 -24.59 7.88 -8.45
CA SER A 164 -25.15 7.13 -7.33
C SER A 164 -25.25 7.99 -6.09
N ARG A 165 -26.10 7.54 -5.17
CA ARG A 165 -26.27 8.11 -3.84
C ARG A 165 -25.94 7.06 -2.79
N VAL A 166 -25.22 7.48 -1.74
CA VAL A 166 -24.93 6.65 -0.58
C VAL A 166 -25.61 7.24 0.64
N SER A 167 -26.40 6.46 1.35
CA SER A 167 -27.00 6.83 2.64
C SER A 167 -26.43 5.95 3.74
N ILE A 168 -25.95 6.55 4.82
CA ILE A 168 -25.36 5.82 5.96
C ILE A 168 -26.31 5.90 7.16
N ARG A 169 -26.78 4.74 7.62
CA ARG A 169 -27.58 4.59 8.85
C ARG A 169 -26.69 4.15 9.98
N THR A 170 -26.77 4.86 11.10
CA THR A 170 -25.98 4.57 12.28
C THR A 170 -26.73 4.96 13.56
N GLU A 171 -26.14 4.67 14.71
CA GLU A 171 -26.70 5.01 16.04
C GLU A 171 -26.74 6.52 16.28
N THR A 172 -27.70 6.95 17.06
CA THR A 172 -27.75 8.33 17.53
C THR A 172 -26.50 8.67 18.35
N GLY A 173 -25.79 9.73 17.95
CA GLY A 173 -24.56 10.19 18.60
C GLY A 173 -23.28 9.53 18.05
N TRP A 174 -23.40 8.60 17.11
CA TRP A 174 -22.25 8.15 16.33
C TRP A 174 -21.99 9.10 15.17
N ARG A 175 -20.73 9.19 14.78
CA ARG A 175 -20.26 10.09 13.69
C ARG A 175 -20.05 9.30 12.41
N VAL A 176 -20.08 10.02 11.29
CA VAL A 176 -19.67 9.53 9.97
C VAL A 176 -18.71 10.53 9.38
N VAL A 177 -17.56 10.06 8.90
CA VAL A 177 -16.56 10.87 8.19
C VAL A 177 -16.06 10.10 6.97
N THR A 178 -16.01 10.78 5.83
CA THR A 178 -15.57 10.24 4.54
C THR A 178 -15.12 11.38 3.63
N GLY A 179 -14.39 11.05 2.56
CA GLY A 179 -14.07 11.97 1.46
C GLY A 179 -15.20 12.18 0.45
N MET A 180 -16.31 11.44 0.54
CA MET A 180 -17.43 11.57 -0.42
C MET A 180 -18.07 12.96 -0.40
N THR A 181 -18.58 13.40 -1.54
CA THR A 181 -19.32 14.67 -1.68
C THR A 181 -20.64 14.63 -0.90
N PRO A 182 -20.89 15.56 0.05
CA PRO A 182 -22.12 15.57 0.82
C PRO A 182 -23.36 15.75 -0.06
N GLY A 183 -24.42 14.99 0.23
CA GLY A 183 -25.74 15.13 -0.36
C GLY A 183 -26.62 16.16 0.36
N ALA A 184 -27.92 16.10 0.11
CA ALA A 184 -28.88 17.07 0.65
C ALA A 184 -29.28 16.79 2.12
N ARG A 185 -29.07 15.59 2.62
CA ARG A 185 -29.45 15.15 3.98
C ARG A 185 -28.24 14.74 4.80
N PRO A 186 -28.29 14.80 6.13
CA PRO A 186 -27.21 14.26 6.95
C PRO A 186 -26.89 12.79 6.62
N ASN A 187 -25.60 12.45 6.56
CA ASN A 187 -25.11 11.12 6.21
C ASN A 187 -25.59 10.61 4.82
N GLU A 188 -25.93 11.53 3.93
CA GLU A 188 -26.18 11.27 2.52
C GLU A 188 -25.04 11.84 1.70
N TYR A 189 -24.57 11.09 0.72
CA TYR A 189 -23.46 11.45 -0.15
C TYR A 189 -23.82 11.16 -1.60
N VAL A 190 -23.15 11.81 -2.53
CA VAL A 190 -23.34 11.63 -3.97
C VAL A 190 -22.00 11.37 -4.65
N ALA A 191 -22.02 10.57 -5.70
CA ALA A 191 -20.88 10.32 -6.55
C ALA A 191 -21.30 10.40 -8.03
N ALA A 192 -20.43 10.96 -8.86
CA ALA A 192 -20.69 11.12 -10.29
C ALA A 192 -20.50 9.84 -11.09
N ASP A 193 -19.67 8.92 -10.57
CA ASP A 193 -19.44 7.60 -11.17
C ASP A 193 -19.06 6.56 -10.10
N PHE A 194 -18.93 5.31 -10.54
CA PHE A 194 -18.59 4.20 -9.64
C PHE A 194 -17.15 4.31 -9.10
N HIS A 195 -16.21 4.82 -9.91
CA HIS A 195 -14.83 5.00 -9.47
C HIS A 195 -14.74 6.00 -8.30
N GLU A 196 -15.58 7.03 -8.31
CA GLU A 196 -15.64 8.00 -7.23
C GLU A 196 -16.23 7.40 -5.95
N VAL A 197 -17.33 6.63 -6.05
CA VAL A 197 -18.01 6.10 -4.85
C VAL A 197 -17.20 5.02 -4.14
N VAL A 198 -16.39 4.24 -4.86
CA VAL A 198 -15.58 3.17 -4.25
C VAL A 198 -14.25 3.66 -3.68
N ASP A 199 -13.75 4.82 -4.15
CA ASP A 199 -12.45 5.37 -3.76
C ASP A 199 -12.56 6.34 -2.56
N MET A 200 -13.45 6.03 -1.60
CA MET A 200 -13.76 6.88 -0.45
C MET A 200 -13.91 6.05 0.82
N PRO A 201 -12.84 5.82 1.58
CA PRO A 201 -12.93 5.17 2.87
C PRO A 201 -13.82 5.96 3.82
N THR A 202 -14.49 5.24 4.70
CA THR A 202 -15.51 5.83 5.58
C THR A 202 -15.35 5.32 7.01
N PHE A 203 -15.30 6.23 7.98
CA PHE A 203 -15.42 5.93 9.40
C PHE A 203 -16.86 6.09 9.88
N ILE A 204 -17.33 5.15 10.68
CA ILE A 204 -18.64 5.21 11.34
C ILE A 204 -18.46 4.81 12.80
N GLY A 205 -18.99 5.60 13.74
CA GLY A 205 -18.99 5.24 15.16
C GLY A 205 -18.46 6.32 16.08
N ARG A 206 -17.65 5.89 17.08
CA ARG A 206 -17.01 6.75 18.06
C ARG A 206 -15.53 6.93 17.73
N PHE A 207 -15.16 8.13 17.42
CA PHE A 207 -13.80 8.53 17.09
C PHE A 207 -13.68 10.06 17.21
N ASP A 208 -12.45 10.56 17.28
CA ASP A 208 -12.22 12.01 17.25
C ASP A 208 -12.17 12.52 15.83
N VAL A 209 -12.73 13.69 15.60
CA VAL A 209 -12.62 14.41 14.33
C VAL A 209 -12.67 15.90 14.56
N ASP A 210 -11.78 16.61 13.90
CA ASP A 210 -11.76 18.05 13.74
C ASP A 210 -11.32 18.43 12.32
N SER A 211 -11.24 19.72 12.05
CA SER A 211 -10.91 20.23 10.73
C SER A 211 -10.20 21.57 10.80
N ALA A 212 -9.35 21.81 9.82
CA ALA A 212 -8.69 23.10 9.58
C ALA A 212 -8.75 23.43 8.10
N VAL A 213 -8.54 24.70 7.76
CA VAL A 213 -8.37 25.14 6.37
C VAL A 213 -6.88 25.38 6.14
N ILE A 214 -6.30 24.67 5.19
CA ILE A 214 -4.90 24.79 4.76
C ILE A 214 -4.92 25.22 3.31
N ASP A 215 -4.36 26.37 3.00
CA ASP A 215 -4.27 26.93 1.64
C ASP A 215 -5.62 26.97 0.86
N GLY A 216 -6.70 27.25 1.59
CA GLY A 216 -8.05 27.29 1.02
C GLY A 216 -8.77 25.95 0.93
N VAL A 217 -8.09 24.84 1.22
CA VAL A 217 -8.65 23.48 1.25
C VAL A 217 -9.11 23.10 2.65
N LEU A 218 -10.31 22.53 2.78
CA LEU A 218 -10.82 22.02 4.06
C LEU A 218 -10.24 20.64 4.34
N HIS A 219 -9.38 20.55 5.36
CA HIS A 219 -8.83 19.30 5.85
C HIS A 219 -9.60 18.78 7.05
N ARG A 220 -9.81 17.45 7.11
CA ARG A 220 -10.38 16.73 8.25
C ARG A 220 -9.37 15.72 8.76
N LEU A 221 -9.19 15.68 10.07
CA LEU A 221 -8.38 14.66 10.76
C LEU A 221 -9.30 13.83 11.65
N ALA A 222 -9.50 12.56 11.30
CA ALA A 222 -10.28 11.60 12.08
C ALA A 222 -9.36 10.51 12.63
N THR A 223 -9.46 10.25 13.96
CA THR A 223 -8.57 9.31 14.66
C THR A 223 -9.35 8.38 15.56
N TYR A 224 -9.05 7.08 15.50
CA TYR A 224 -9.59 6.04 16.37
C TYR A 224 -8.44 5.30 17.08
N PRO A 225 -8.57 4.96 18.39
CA PRO A 225 -9.73 5.18 19.26
C PRO A 225 -9.86 6.63 19.75
N GLU A 226 -11.08 6.97 20.19
CA GLU A 226 -11.41 8.27 20.77
C GLU A 226 -10.48 8.60 21.93
N GLY A 227 -9.88 9.80 21.95
CA GLY A 227 -9.01 10.31 23.01
C GLY A 227 -7.55 9.85 22.95
N LEU A 228 -7.15 8.96 22.05
CA LEU A 228 -5.75 8.51 21.95
C LEU A 228 -4.84 9.60 21.38
N VAL A 229 -5.26 10.20 20.27
CA VAL A 229 -4.51 11.30 19.62
C VAL A 229 -5.11 12.63 20.07
N ALA A 230 -4.59 13.17 21.16
CA ALA A 230 -5.12 14.38 21.79
C ALA A 230 -3.99 15.33 22.27
N GLY A 231 -4.33 16.59 22.54
CA GLY A 231 -3.37 17.60 23.01
C GLY A 231 -2.20 17.78 22.06
N ALA A 232 -0.98 17.82 22.60
CA ALA A 232 0.23 18.09 21.82
C ALA A 232 0.42 17.13 20.63
N ALA A 233 0.12 15.84 20.78
CA ALA A 233 0.26 14.89 19.67
C ALA A 233 -0.66 15.25 18.49
N ARG A 234 -1.87 15.71 18.78
CA ARG A 234 -2.81 16.15 17.74
C ARG A 234 -2.40 17.49 17.12
N GLU A 235 -1.90 18.40 17.93
CA GLU A 235 -1.34 19.68 17.47
C GLU A 235 -0.16 19.45 16.52
N THR A 236 0.76 18.55 16.87
CA THR A 236 1.90 18.17 16.01
C THR A 236 1.44 17.64 14.65
N ILE A 237 0.43 16.76 14.59
CA ILE A 237 -0.07 16.26 13.30
C ILE A 237 -0.64 17.43 12.46
N TRP A 238 -1.36 18.36 13.07
CA TRP A 238 -1.85 19.54 12.35
C TRP A 238 -0.72 20.45 11.86
N GLU A 239 0.32 20.68 12.66
CA GLU A 239 1.51 21.43 12.26
C GLU A 239 2.20 20.77 11.06
N GLN A 240 2.36 19.44 11.08
CA GLN A 240 2.92 18.66 9.98
C GLN A 240 2.07 18.79 8.71
N LEU A 241 0.74 18.65 8.81
CA LEU A 241 -0.17 18.84 7.67
C LEU A 241 -0.09 20.26 7.09
N HIS A 242 0.02 21.28 7.94
CA HIS A 242 0.17 22.67 7.52
C HIS A 242 1.48 22.93 6.77
N GLY A 243 2.55 22.23 7.09
CA GLY A 243 3.82 22.31 6.38
C GLY A 243 3.81 21.55 5.04
N MET A 244 3.51 20.24 5.08
CA MET A 244 3.66 19.35 3.93
C MET A 244 2.70 19.63 2.77
N MET A 245 1.43 19.99 3.07
CA MET A 245 0.39 20.12 2.04
C MET A 245 0.69 21.21 0.99
N PRO A 246 1.08 22.46 1.38
CA PRO A 246 1.47 23.47 0.41
C PRO A 246 2.69 23.06 -0.42
N ALA A 247 3.70 22.46 0.20
CA ALA A 247 4.92 22.02 -0.50
C ALA A 247 4.62 20.96 -1.58
N MET A 248 3.69 20.04 -1.31
CA MET A 248 3.22 19.08 -2.32
C MET A 248 2.44 19.74 -3.45
N ALA A 249 1.59 20.72 -3.12
CA ALA A 249 0.79 21.42 -4.12
C ALA A 249 1.68 22.24 -5.08
N GLU A 250 2.82 22.76 -4.62
CA GLU A 250 3.78 23.48 -5.46
C GLU A 250 4.37 22.60 -6.58
N VAL A 251 4.60 21.31 -6.35
CA VAL A 251 5.09 20.39 -7.39
C VAL A 251 4.18 20.38 -8.61
N PHE A 252 2.85 20.54 -8.41
CA PHE A 252 1.83 20.41 -9.46
C PHE A 252 1.13 21.74 -9.82
N ASP A 253 1.49 22.85 -9.18
CA ASP A 253 0.84 24.17 -9.29
C ASP A 253 -0.64 24.20 -8.87
N GLU A 254 -1.15 23.18 -8.18
CA GLU A 254 -2.51 23.15 -7.63
C GLU A 254 -2.73 22.09 -6.55
N ALA A 255 -3.70 22.32 -5.66
CA ALA A 255 -4.35 21.27 -4.88
C ALA A 255 -5.55 20.73 -5.69
N PRO A 256 -5.62 19.42 -6.01
CA PRO A 256 -6.62 18.89 -6.94
C PRO A 256 -7.97 18.55 -6.27
N PHE A 257 -8.23 19.05 -5.08
CA PHE A 257 -9.40 18.76 -4.26
C PHE A 257 -9.80 19.98 -3.42
N ASP A 258 -11.11 20.16 -3.18
CA ASP A 258 -11.64 21.18 -2.27
C ASP A 258 -11.63 20.72 -0.80
N THR A 259 -11.60 19.40 -0.59
CA THR A 259 -11.53 18.78 0.74
C THR A 259 -10.59 17.59 0.75
N TYR A 260 -9.87 17.41 1.86
CA TYR A 260 -9.05 16.21 2.10
C TYR A 260 -9.35 15.62 3.49
N THR A 261 -9.37 14.28 3.62
CA THR A 261 -9.69 13.62 4.86
C THR A 261 -8.63 12.58 5.23
N THR A 262 -7.93 12.82 6.32
CA THR A 262 -6.97 11.89 6.93
C THR A 262 -7.70 11.00 7.94
N LEU A 263 -7.69 9.69 7.72
CA LEU A 263 -8.34 8.68 8.55
C LEU A 263 -7.29 7.78 9.19
N MET A 264 -7.14 7.83 10.51
CA MET A 264 -6.09 7.12 11.26
C MET A 264 -6.68 6.16 12.28
N VAL A 265 -6.25 4.92 12.24
CA VAL A 265 -6.63 3.86 13.20
C VAL A 265 -5.38 3.41 13.96
N PHE A 266 -5.47 3.40 15.29
CA PHE A 266 -4.41 2.95 16.20
C PHE A 266 -4.93 1.80 17.06
N PRO A 267 -5.01 0.58 16.54
CA PRO A 267 -5.55 -0.56 17.26
C PRO A 267 -4.63 -0.98 18.43
N GLU A 268 -5.15 -1.82 19.34
CA GLU A 268 -4.34 -2.30 20.47
C GLU A 268 -3.21 -3.24 20.06
N ARG A 269 -3.43 -3.99 18.97
CA ARG A 269 -2.47 -4.96 18.44
C ARG A 269 -2.34 -4.73 16.95
N PHE A 270 -1.21 -4.21 16.56
CA PHE A 270 -0.80 -4.02 15.17
C PHE A 270 0.71 -3.78 15.14
N GLY A 271 1.42 -4.43 14.24
CA GLY A 271 2.86 -4.26 14.07
C GLY A 271 3.17 -3.36 12.88
N GLY A 272 3.73 -2.16 13.13
CA GLY A 272 4.20 -1.27 12.07
C GLY A 272 3.22 -0.18 11.64
N ALA A 273 3.28 0.19 10.36
CA ALA A 273 2.41 1.13 9.69
C ALA A 273 1.93 0.52 8.36
N SER A 274 0.67 0.76 8.03
CA SER A 274 0.08 0.44 6.73
C SER A 274 -0.89 1.55 6.40
N ALA A 275 -0.81 2.09 5.19
CA ALA A 275 -1.75 3.10 4.76
C ALA A 275 -2.17 2.86 3.31
N LEU A 276 -3.25 3.50 2.88
CA LEU A 276 -3.79 3.35 1.55
C LEU A 276 -4.38 4.68 1.08
N GLU A 277 -3.91 5.08 -0.06
CA GLU A 277 -4.26 6.32 -0.72
C GLU A 277 -5.63 6.26 -1.40
N HIS A 278 -6.32 7.41 -1.40
CA HIS A 278 -7.58 7.63 -2.10
C HIS A 278 -7.61 9.02 -2.75
N ARG A 279 -8.61 9.28 -3.60
CA ARG A 279 -8.67 10.48 -4.44
C ARG A 279 -8.56 11.82 -3.68
N ASN A 280 -9.15 11.91 -2.47
CA ASN A 280 -9.08 13.08 -1.58
C ASN A 280 -9.12 12.67 -0.10
N SER A 281 -8.57 11.53 0.19
CA SER A 281 -8.44 11.00 1.54
C SER A 281 -7.39 9.89 1.56
N HIS A 282 -6.99 9.45 2.74
CA HIS A 282 -6.27 8.21 2.95
C HIS A 282 -6.74 7.51 4.23
N LEU A 283 -6.55 6.20 4.28
CA LEU A 283 -6.79 5.38 5.46
C LEU A 283 -5.48 4.78 5.94
N GLY A 284 -5.06 5.11 7.17
CA GLY A 284 -3.87 4.52 7.77
C GLY A 284 -4.18 3.73 9.04
N ILE A 285 -3.46 2.62 9.24
CA ILE A 285 -3.47 1.79 10.43
C ILE A 285 -2.05 1.78 10.99
N TYR A 286 -1.88 2.21 12.21
CA TYR A 286 -0.58 2.51 12.78
C TYR A 286 -0.40 1.87 14.16
N LEU A 287 0.81 1.40 14.42
CA LEU A 287 1.26 1.07 15.76
C LEU A 287 1.12 2.29 16.70
N ARG A 288 0.58 2.11 17.90
CA ARG A 288 0.30 3.24 18.84
C ARG A 288 1.53 4.08 19.18
N GLN A 289 2.71 3.47 19.24
CA GLN A 289 3.97 4.15 19.50
C GLN A 289 4.37 5.16 18.42
N LEU A 290 3.81 5.04 17.22
CA LEU A 290 4.08 5.97 16.11
C LEU A 290 3.39 7.33 16.26
N VAL A 291 2.43 7.48 17.18
CA VAL A 291 1.72 8.78 17.40
C VAL A 291 2.68 9.96 17.63
N ALA A 292 3.83 9.71 18.22
CA ALA A 292 4.86 10.74 18.49
C ALA A 292 6.15 10.53 17.70
N ASN A 293 6.16 9.67 16.67
CA ASN A 293 7.33 9.31 15.90
C ASN A 293 7.33 10.05 14.54
N PRO A 294 8.47 10.63 14.10
CA PRO A 294 8.59 11.27 12.79
C PRO A 294 8.18 10.38 11.60
N VAL A 295 8.37 9.06 11.68
CA VAL A 295 7.95 8.09 10.66
C VAL A 295 6.45 8.20 10.35
N LEU A 296 5.61 8.58 11.32
CA LEU A 296 4.20 8.80 11.05
C LEU A 296 3.98 9.94 10.03
N ALA A 297 4.77 11.01 10.12
CA ALA A 297 4.68 12.13 9.19
C ALA A 297 5.08 11.72 7.76
N SER A 298 6.13 10.90 7.62
CA SER A 298 6.58 10.37 6.33
C SER A 298 5.48 9.53 5.67
N VAL A 299 4.90 8.56 6.39
CA VAL A 299 3.79 7.74 5.86
C VAL A 299 2.58 8.60 5.50
N VAL A 300 2.20 9.58 6.34
CA VAL A 300 1.09 10.49 6.04
C VAL A 300 1.38 11.34 4.81
N ALA A 301 2.61 11.82 4.66
CA ALA A 301 3.04 12.58 3.50
C ALA A 301 2.96 11.74 2.21
N HIS A 302 3.42 10.48 2.26
CA HIS A 302 3.31 9.51 1.18
C HIS A 302 1.86 9.38 0.68
N GLU A 303 0.94 9.10 1.59
CA GLU A 303 -0.49 8.94 1.26
C GLU A 303 -1.15 10.21 0.70
N ILE A 304 -0.73 11.36 1.17
CA ILE A 304 -1.24 12.63 0.67
C ILE A 304 -0.72 12.92 -0.73
N PHE A 305 0.57 12.68 -1.01
CA PHE A 305 1.16 12.90 -2.32
C PHE A 305 0.48 12.05 -3.41
N HIS A 306 0.00 10.87 -3.04
CA HIS A 306 -0.79 10.03 -3.93
C HIS A 306 -2.10 10.67 -4.45
N ALA A 307 -2.61 11.70 -3.81
CA ALA A 307 -3.75 12.43 -4.37
C ALA A 307 -3.44 13.00 -5.77
N TRP A 308 -2.19 13.30 -6.05
CA TRP A 308 -1.68 13.64 -7.39
C TRP A 308 -1.13 12.39 -8.10
N ASN A 309 -0.08 11.78 -7.59
CA ASN A 309 0.62 10.59 -8.11
C ASN A 309 0.21 9.37 -7.28
N VAL A 310 -0.79 8.71 -7.62
CA VAL A 310 -1.32 7.84 -8.61
C VAL A 310 -2.83 8.08 -8.86
N LYS A 311 -3.50 8.79 -7.97
CA LYS A 311 -4.97 8.93 -8.13
C LYS A 311 -5.35 9.78 -9.34
N ARG A 312 -4.47 10.65 -9.80
CA ARG A 312 -4.66 11.51 -10.99
C ARG A 312 -3.58 11.31 -12.04
N LEU A 313 -2.32 11.46 -11.69
CA LEU A 313 -1.20 11.10 -12.54
C LEU A 313 -0.98 9.58 -12.43
N ARG A 314 -1.49 8.80 -13.38
CA ARG A 314 -1.63 7.35 -13.30
C ARG A 314 -1.00 6.65 -14.49
N PRO A 315 -0.31 5.51 -14.32
CA PRO A 315 0.06 4.64 -15.44
C PRO A 315 -1.14 4.30 -16.33
N ALA A 316 -0.94 4.30 -17.63
CA ALA A 316 -2.01 4.07 -18.60
C ALA A 316 -2.69 2.69 -18.44
N GLU A 317 -1.94 1.70 -17.98
CA GLU A 317 -2.43 0.34 -17.68
C GLU A 317 -3.47 0.33 -16.55
N LEU A 318 -3.46 1.35 -15.68
CA LEU A 318 -4.40 1.51 -14.57
C LEU A 318 -5.58 2.44 -14.91
N VAL A 319 -5.76 2.84 -16.19
CA VAL A 319 -6.85 3.75 -16.62
C VAL A 319 -7.73 3.09 -17.68
N PRO A 320 -9.01 2.87 -17.39
CA PRO A 320 -9.65 2.91 -16.06
C PRO A 320 -9.24 1.72 -15.18
N TYR A 321 -9.51 1.78 -13.89
CA TYR A 321 -9.39 0.60 -13.03
C TYR A 321 -10.35 -0.50 -13.46
N ASP A 322 -9.84 -1.74 -13.52
CA ASP A 322 -10.62 -2.98 -13.66
C ASP A 322 -10.66 -3.67 -12.27
N TYR A 323 -11.78 -3.58 -11.61
CA TYR A 323 -11.92 -4.07 -10.24
C TYR A 323 -11.99 -5.59 -10.10
N GLY A 324 -12.10 -6.32 -11.21
CA GLY A 324 -12.25 -7.79 -11.21
C GLY A 324 -10.94 -8.55 -11.43
N ARG A 325 -9.83 -7.88 -11.78
CA ARG A 325 -8.58 -8.56 -12.12
C ARG A 325 -7.33 -7.70 -11.89
N PRO A 326 -6.15 -8.33 -11.82
CA PRO A 326 -4.88 -7.60 -11.78
C PRO A 326 -4.68 -6.72 -13.02
N GLN A 327 -4.06 -5.57 -12.82
CA GLN A 327 -3.62 -4.66 -13.88
C GLN A 327 -2.11 -4.40 -13.71
N PRO A 328 -1.25 -5.36 -14.10
CA PRO A 328 0.18 -5.20 -13.94
C PRO A 328 0.72 -4.07 -14.82
N THR A 329 1.65 -3.28 -14.27
CA THR A 329 2.36 -2.22 -14.95
C THR A 329 3.84 -2.24 -14.57
N THR A 330 4.72 -1.82 -15.46
CA THR A 330 6.15 -1.65 -15.19
C THR A 330 6.45 -0.31 -14.51
N LEU A 331 5.43 0.48 -14.15
CA LEU A 331 5.58 1.88 -13.72
C LEU A 331 5.20 2.12 -12.25
N LEU A 332 5.07 1.06 -11.42
CA LEU A 332 4.79 1.28 -10.00
C LEU A 332 5.94 2.00 -9.29
N TRP A 333 7.18 1.85 -9.74
CA TRP A 333 8.29 2.62 -9.21
C TRP A 333 8.11 4.14 -9.40
N VAL A 334 7.35 4.56 -10.43
CA VAL A 334 6.95 5.97 -10.60
C VAL A 334 5.80 6.32 -9.66
N SER A 335 4.81 5.42 -9.53
CA SER A 335 3.66 5.66 -8.66
C SER A 335 4.03 5.66 -7.18
N GLU A 336 4.87 4.72 -6.75
CA GLU A 336 5.22 4.49 -5.35
C GLU A 336 6.60 5.07 -5.00
N GLY A 337 7.62 4.73 -5.78
CA GLY A 337 8.98 5.15 -5.49
C GLY A 337 9.19 6.65 -5.66
N ILE A 338 8.65 7.28 -6.71
CA ILE A 338 8.70 8.74 -6.83
C ILE A 338 7.85 9.41 -5.73
N THR A 339 6.76 8.79 -5.29
CA THR A 339 6.01 9.27 -4.12
C THR A 339 6.86 9.20 -2.86
N SER A 340 7.60 8.10 -2.65
CA SER A 340 8.52 7.98 -1.50
C SER A 340 9.68 8.99 -1.55
N TYR A 341 10.12 9.40 -2.73
CA TYR A 341 11.06 10.52 -2.85
C TYR A 341 10.45 11.85 -2.40
N TYR A 342 9.20 12.12 -2.80
CA TYR A 342 8.54 13.39 -2.50
C TYR A 342 7.94 13.46 -1.11
N ASP A 343 7.60 12.36 -0.47
CA ASP A 343 7.01 12.37 0.87
C ASP A 343 7.96 13.01 1.89
N ASP A 344 9.19 12.52 1.97
CA ASP A 344 10.23 13.04 2.85
C ASP A 344 10.75 14.42 2.42
N LEU A 345 10.91 14.64 1.11
CA LEU A 345 11.31 15.92 0.57
C LEU A 345 10.28 17.02 0.85
N SER A 346 8.97 16.71 0.78
CA SER A 346 7.89 17.66 1.09
C SER A 346 7.86 18.06 2.56
N LEU A 347 8.29 17.18 3.46
CA LEU A 347 8.43 17.49 4.89
C LEU A 347 9.55 18.51 5.14
N VAL A 348 10.65 18.40 4.40
CA VAL A 348 11.75 19.38 4.48
C VAL A 348 11.36 20.69 3.79
N ARG A 349 10.83 20.64 2.57
CA ARG A 349 10.35 21.82 1.82
C ARG A 349 9.28 22.59 2.58
N GLY A 350 8.42 21.87 3.31
CA GLY A 350 7.39 22.44 4.16
C GLY A 350 7.85 22.92 5.54
N GLY A 351 9.14 22.81 5.85
CA GLY A 351 9.73 23.21 7.13
C GLY A 351 9.24 22.39 8.33
N VAL A 352 8.79 21.16 8.10
CA VAL A 352 8.39 20.20 9.16
C VAL A 352 9.62 19.59 9.82
N PHE A 353 10.62 19.26 9.01
CA PHE A 353 11.91 18.71 9.45
C PHE A 353 13.06 19.44 8.79
N GLU A 354 14.25 19.32 9.40
CA GLU A 354 15.51 19.83 8.86
C GLU A 354 16.04 18.90 7.75
N PRO A 355 16.95 19.36 6.87
CA PRO A 355 17.50 18.58 5.75
C PRO A 355 18.07 17.21 6.12
N GLU A 356 18.61 17.06 7.31
CA GLU A 356 19.18 15.82 7.83
C GLU A 356 18.15 14.69 7.84
N PHE A 357 16.88 15.01 8.08
CA PHE A 357 15.81 14.02 8.00
C PHE A 357 15.71 13.38 6.60
N PHE A 358 15.71 14.18 5.55
CA PHE A 358 15.71 13.68 4.17
C PHE A 358 16.97 12.87 3.85
N TYR A 359 18.13 13.29 4.34
CA TYR A 359 19.38 12.54 4.14
C TYR A 359 19.33 11.17 4.82
N ASP A 360 18.82 11.10 6.04
CA ASP A 360 18.70 9.85 6.80
C ASP A 360 17.73 8.87 6.12
N GLN A 361 16.56 9.36 5.67
CA GLN A 361 15.58 8.53 4.96
C GLN A 361 16.15 8.02 3.62
N THR A 362 16.77 8.91 2.83
CA THR A 362 17.43 8.53 1.57
C THR A 362 18.57 7.52 1.80
N ALA A 363 19.36 7.65 2.85
CA ALA A 363 20.40 6.68 3.21
C ALA A 363 19.81 5.32 3.58
N GLY A 364 18.64 5.31 4.22
CA GLY A 364 17.83 4.11 4.48
C GLY A 364 17.41 3.41 3.18
N ASP A 365 16.87 4.16 2.23
CA ASP A 365 16.46 3.67 0.91
C ASP A 365 17.62 3.13 0.08
N ILE A 366 18.77 3.80 0.12
CA ILE A 366 20.03 3.33 -0.49
C ILE A 366 20.41 1.97 0.13
N THR A 367 20.35 1.88 1.44
CA THR A 367 20.71 0.66 2.17
C THR A 367 19.75 -0.50 1.83
N ALA A 368 18.44 -0.24 1.78
CA ALA A 368 17.44 -1.21 1.37
C ALA A 368 17.66 -1.67 -0.09
N THR A 369 17.93 -0.73 -0.99
CA THR A 369 18.19 -0.98 -2.41
C THR A 369 19.42 -1.86 -2.63
N GLU A 370 20.53 -1.59 -1.93
CA GLU A 370 21.78 -2.34 -2.08
C GLU A 370 21.76 -3.69 -1.35
N SER A 371 20.92 -3.82 -0.32
CA SER A 371 20.76 -5.08 0.41
C SER A 371 19.84 -6.07 -0.34
N ALA A 372 19.02 -5.57 -1.25
CA ALA A 372 18.14 -6.41 -2.06
C ALA A 372 18.91 -7.14 -3.16
N GLY A 373 18.35 -8.24 -3.65
CA GLY A 373 18.87 -8.92 -4.83
C GLY A 373 18.84 -8.03 -6.08
N ALA A 374 19.71 -8.34 -7.06
CA ALA A 374 19.76 -7.61 -8.33
C ALA A 374 18.45 -7.77 -9.12
N VAL A 375 17.58 -6.78 -9.08
CA VAL A 375 16.29 -6.72 -9.78
C VAL A 375 16.14 -5.41 -10.54
N ALA A 376 15.54 -5.47 -11.73
CA ALA A 376 15.15 -4.26 -12.46
C ALA A 376 13.92 -3.60 -11.79
N LEU A 377 13.85 -2.27 -11.78
CA LEU A 377 12.69 -1.56 -11.24
C LEU A 377 11.39 -1.93 -11.96
N GLU A 378 11.45 -2.10 -13.29
CA GLU A 378 10.30 -2.50 -14.09
C GLU A 378 9.85 -3.94 -13.76
N ASP A 379 10.79 -4.87 -13.52
CA ASP A 379 10.46 -6.26 -13.14
C ASP A 379 9.82 -6.31 -11.76
N ALA A 380 10.36 -5.56 -10.79
CA ALA A 380 9.80 -5.46 -9.45
C ALA A 380 8.38 -4.88 -9.48
N SER A 381 8.18 -3.76 -10.22
CA SER A 381 6.87 -3.15 -10.43
C SER A 381 5.86 -4.12 -11.04
N LEU A 382 6.27 -4.87 -12.06
CA LEU A 382 5.40 -5.82 -12.76
C LEU A 382 4.99 -7.01 -11.88
N SER A 383 5.89 -7.43 -10.98
CA SER A 383 5.75 -8.65 -10.18
C SER A 383 4.95 -8.46 -8.90
N THR A 384 4.57 -7.23 -8.52
CA THR A 384 3.91 -6.92 -7.23
C THR A 384 2.64 -7.75 -6.99
N TRP A 385 1.86 -8.04 -8.03
CA TRP A 385 0.61 -8.81 -7.93
C TRP A 385 0.78 -10.28 -7.50
N ILE A 386 1.99 -10.81 -7.56
CA ILE A 386 2.29 -12.19 -7.14
C ILE A 386 3.09 -12.25 -5.85
N LYS A 387 3.48 -11.10 -5.28
CA LYS A 387 4.25 -10.96 -4.03
C LYS A 387 5.44 -11.92 -4.01
N PRO A 388 6.52 -11.62 -4.76
CA PRO A 388 7.74 -12.45 -4.80
C PRO A 388 8.27 -12.73 -3.39
N ARG A 389 8.80 -13.94 -3.16
CA ARG A 389 9.37 -14.35 -1.87
C ARG A 389 10.89 -14.40 -1.87
N ASP A 390 11.52 -13.68 -2.77
CA ASP A 390 12.97 -13.60 -2.96
C ASP A 390 13.58 -12.32 -2.37
N GLY A 391 12.81 -11.56 -1.59
CA GLY A 391 13.22 -10.29 -0.99
C GLY A 391 13.08 -9.09 -1.93
N THR A 392 12.46 -9.26 -3.10
CA THR A 392 12.22 -8.16 -4.06
C THR A 392 10.82 -7.59 -3.99
N ASP A 393 9.96 -8.15 -3.12
CA ASP A 393 8.65 -7.59 -2.84
C ASP A 393 8.78 -6.18 -2.28
N HIS A 394 8.03 -5.23 -2.83
CA HIS A 394 8.07 -3.81 -2.48
C HIS A 394 9.39 -3.05 -2.74
N ILE A 395 10.43 -3.67 -3.34
CA ILE A 395 11.71 -2.97 -3.58
C ILE A 395 11.57 -1.76 -4.51
N TYR A 396 10.50 -1.68 -5.29
CA TYR A 396 10.22 -0.55 -6.16
C TYR A 396 9.89 0.75 -5.38
N TYR A 397 9.60 0.68 -4.08
CA TYR A 397 9.51 1.85 -3.20
C TYR A 397 10.89 2.47 -2.97
N PRO A 398 11.81 1.88 -2.18
CA PRO A 398 13.10 2.49 -1.88
C PRO A 398 13.96 2.65 -3.13
N LYS A 399 14.03 1.64 -3.99
CA LYS A 399 14.81 1.71 -5.23
C LYS A 399 14.26 2.74 -6.21
N GLY A 400 12.95 2.94 -6.25
CA GLY A 400 12.30 3.97 -7.06
C GLY A 400 12.48 5.37 -6.47
N ALA A 401 12.45 5.54 -5.14
CA ALA A 401 12.74 6.79 -4.46
C ALA A 401 14.15 7.27 -4.80
N VAL A 402 15.12 6.39 -4.68
CA VAL A 402 16.52 6.69 -5.03
C VAL A 402 16.67 6.98 -6.53
N ALA A 403 15.97 6.28 -7.42
CA ALA A 403 15.98 6.61 -8.85
C ALA A 403 15.45 8.01 -9.12
N GLY A 404 14.38 8.42 -8.42
CA GLY A 404 13.82 9.77 -8.47
C GLY A 404 14.82 10.83 -7.99
N PHE A 405 15.46 10.59 -6.86
CA PHE A 405 16.49 11.46 -6.32
C PHE A 405 17.66 11.66 -7.30
N LEU A 406 18.19 10.58 -7.88
CA LEU A 406 19.27 10.68 -8.87
C LEU A 406 18.82 11.37 -10.16
N LEU A 407 17.59 11.12 -10.63
CA LEU A 407 17.03 11.80 -11.81
C LEU A 407 16.87 13.30 -11.55
N ASP A 408 16.43 13.72 -10.37
CA ASP A 408 16.30 15.14 -10.04
C ASP A 408 17.67 15.84 -10.07
N ILE A 409 18.70 15.25 -9.46
CA ILE A 409 20.08 15.78 -9.52
C ILE A 409 20.56 15.88 -10.97
N LEU A 410 20.38 14.84 -11.77
CA LEU A 410 20.85 14.80 -13.17
C LEU A 410 20.11 15.81 -14.06
N ILE A 411 18.81 16.02 -13.87
CA ILE A 411 18.03 17.05 -14.58
C ILE A 411 18.55 18.44 -14.23
N ARG A 412 18.74 18.71 -12.94
CA ARG A 412 19.30 20.00 -12.45
C ARG A 412 20.68 20.25 -12.99
N ASP A 413 21.55 19.25 -12.99
CA ASP A 413 22.91 19.39 -13.55
C ASP A 413 22.87 19.64 -15.07
N ALA A 414 22.03 18.93 -15.83
CA ALA A 414 21.92 19.09 -17.28
C ALA A 414 21.38 20.46 -17.71
N THR A 415 20.67 21.17 -16.82
CA THR A 415 19.97 22.43 -17.12
C THR A 415 20.52 23.65 -16.37
N ASP A 416 21.70 23.52 -15.77
CA ASP A 416 22.25 24.57 -14.88
C ASP A 416 21.24 24.98 -13.77
N ASN A 417 20.52 23.98 -13.25
CA ASN A 417 19.50 24.11 -12.19
C ASN A 417 18.25 24.91 -12.59
N GLU A 418 17.95 25.01 -13.92
CA GLU A 418 16.76 25.71 -14.44
C GLU A 418 15.50 24.78 -14.47
N ALA A 419 15.67 23.45 -14.32
CA ALA A 419 14.58 22.49 -14.28
C ALA A 419 14.90 21.35 -13.30
N SER A 420 13.87 20.62 -12.90
CA SER A 420 13.91 19.58 -11.86
C SER A 420 12.95 18.42 -12.17
N LEU A 421 12.89 17.43 -11.30
CA LEU A 421 11.89 16.38 -11.38
C LEU A 421 10.46 16.92 -11.16
N ASP A 422 10.28 18.05 -10.47
CA ASP A 422 9.00 18.73 -10.32
C ASP A 422 8.40 19.08 -11.70
N ASP A 423 9.23 19.51 -12.67
CA ASP A 423 8.79 19.82 -14.03
C ASP A 423 8.33 18.57 -14.80
N VAL A 424 8.95 17.42 -14.56
CA VAL A 424 8.52 16.13 -15.12
C VAL A 424 7.14 15.76 -14.59
N MET A 425 6.95 15.82 -13.27
CA MET A 425 5.70 15.49 -12.61
C MET A 425 4.57 16.42 -13.05
N ARG A 426 4.83 17.71 -13.09
CA ARG A 426 3.89 18.74 -13.53
C ARG A 426 3.50 18.59 -14.99
N ASP A 427 4.47 18.42 -15.91
CA ASP A 427 4.22 18.23 -17.34
C ASP A 427 3.32 17.00 -17.59
N LEU A 428 3.62 15.87 -16.95
CA LEU A 428 2.82 14.66 -17.09
C LEU A 428 1.42 14.82 -16.48
N TYR A 429 1.31 15.40 -15.29
CA TYR A 429 0.03 15.65 -14.64
C TYR A 429 -0.89 16.48 -15.52
N TRP A 430 -0.40 17.58 -16.07
CA TRP A 430 -1.20 18.45 -16.94
C TRP A 430 -1.59 17.76 -18.24
N ARG A 431 -0.66 17.11 -18.93
CA ARG A 431 -0.92 16.47 -20.23
C ARG A 431 -1.78 15.22 -20.16
N THR A 432 -1.66 14.40 -19.12
CA THR A 432 -2.28 13.08 -19.07
C THR A 432 -3.51 13.02 -18.15
N HIS A 433 -3.63 13.94 -17.20
CA HIS A 433 -4.79 14.04 -16.34
C HIS A 433 -5.68 15.24 -16.71
N LYS A 434 -5.14 16.46 -16.71
CA LYS A 434 -5.95 17.68 -16.88
C LYS A 434 -6.46 17.87 -18.31
N GLU A 435 -5.64 17.65 -19.32
CA GLU A 435 -6.05 17.77 -20.73
C GLU A 435 -6.87 16.56 -21.19
N LYS A 436 -6.46 15.35 -20.78
CA LYS A 436 -7.00 14.11 -21.30
C LYS A 436 -7.03 13.03 -20.25
N PHE A 437 -7.78 12.70 -19.50
CA PHE A 437 -7.66 11.57 -18.55
C PHE A 437 -7.35 10.23 -19.26
N THR A 438 -6.08 10.03 -19.62
CA THR A 438 -5.59 8.87 -20.40
C THR A 438 -4.55 8.03 -19.65
N GLY A 439 -4.03 8.55 -18.53
CA GLY A 439 -2.83 8.01 -17.90
C GLY A 439 -1.56 8.27 -18.73
N PHE A 440 -0.39 8.02 -18.13
CA PHE A 440 0.90 8.14 -18.81
C PHE A 440 1.46 6.76 -19.15
N THR A 441 2.16 6.70 -20.29
CA THR A 441 2.92 5.51 -20.71
C THR A 441 4.39 5.66 -20.33
N LYS A 442 5.15 4.55 -20.33
CA LYS A 442 6.61 4.58 -20.20
C LYS A 442 7.26 5.57 -21.17
N ALA A 443 6.83 5.58 -22.42
CA ALA A 443 7.35 6.51 -23.42
C ALA A 443 7.05 7.99 -23.06
N ALA A 444 5.88 8.28 -22.50
CA ALA A 444 5.53 9.63 -22.07
C ALA A 444 6.37 10.07 -20.85
N TRP A 445 6.65 9.16 -19.91
CA TRP A 445 7.53 9.42 -18.76
C TRP A 445 8.93 9.85 -19.24
N TRP A 446 9.59 9.02 -20.03
CA TRP A 446 10.95 9.31 -20.49
C TRP A 446 11.03 10.52 -21.44
N GLU A 447 9.99 10.78 -22.22
CA GLU A 447 9.90 12.01 -23.02
C GLU A 447 9.80 13.27 -22.12
N SER A 448 9.07 13.20 -20.98
CA SER A 448 9.03 14.30 -20.02
C SER A 448 10.37 14.49 -19.32
N VAL A 449 11.03 13.40 -18.91
CA VAL A 449 12.38 13.45 -18.33
C VAL A 449 13.37 14.09 -19.31
N ARG A 450 13.39 13.63 -20.57
CA ARG A 450 14.25 14.23 -21.61
C ARG A 450 13.96 15.70 -21.84
N ARG A 451 12.70 16.11 -21.81
CA ARG A 451 12.28 17.51 -21.98
C ARG A 451 12.72 18.38 -20.81
N ALA A 452 12.49 17.94 -19.60
CA ALA A 452 12.95 18.62 -18.38
C ALA A 452 14.48 18.71 -18.34
N GLY A 453 15.21 17.67 -18.79
CA GLY A 453 16.67 17.68 -18.90
C GLY A 453 17.22 18.46 -20.12
N GLY A 454 16.47 19.45 -20.64
CA GLY A 454 16.96 20.33 -21.72
C GLY A 454 17.16 19.64 -23.07
N GLY A 455 16.63 18.42 -23.23
CA GLY A 455 16.78 17.60 -24.44
C GLY A 455 17.87 16.54 -24.34
N GLU A 456 18.62 16.48 -23.25
CA GLU A 456 19.60 15.42 -22.99
C GLU A 456 18.91 14.04 -22.94
N SER A 457 19.66 13.00 -23.36
CA SER A 457 19.17 11.63 -23.32
C SER A 457 19.44 10.99 -21.96
N PHE A 458 18.40 10.39 -21.39
CA PHE A 458 18.48 9.53 -20.20
C PHE A 458 18.38 8.04 -20.54
N ASP A 459 18.60 7.67 -21.82
CA ASP A 459 18.50 6.28 -22.29
C ASP A 459 19.53 5.36 -21.58
N ASP A 460 20.72 5.87 -21.27
CA ASP A 460 21.72 5.11 -20.52
C ASP A 460 21.28 4.86 -19.07
N PHE A 461 20.74 5.87 -18.41
CA PHE A 461 20.18 5.73 -17.08
C PHE A 461 19.05 4.69 -17.05
N TYR A 462 18.12 4.80 -18.02
CA TYR A 462 17.03 3.82 -18.18
C TYR A 462 17.57 2.40 -18.35
N ALA A 463 18.47 2.21 -19.33
CA ALA A 463 18.95 0.88 -19.72
C ALA A 463 19.78 0.19 -18.62
N ARG A 464 20.49 0.95 -17.78
CA ARG A 464 21.37 0.40 -16.74
C ARG A 464 20.65 0.21 -15.41
N TYR A 465 19.81 1.17 -14.99
CA TYR A 465 19.32 1.27 -13.62
C TYR A 465 17.82 1.02 -13.46
N VAL A 466 17.02 1.20 -14.51
CA VAL A 466 15.56 1.02 -14.46
C VAL A 466 15.13 -0.31 -15.10
N ASP A 467 15.50 -0.54 -16.36
CA ASP A 467 15.33 -1.83 -17.06
C ASP A 467 16.48 -2.81 -16.76
N GLY A 468 17.66 -2.26 -16.47
CA GLY A 468 18.85 -3.00 -16.06
C GLY A 468 18.90 -3.29 -14.55
N ARG A 469 20.01 -3.91 -14.14
CA ARG A 469 20.24 -4.34 -12.75
C ARG A 469 21.59 -3.88 -12.23
N GLU A 470 22.17 -2.83 -12.85
CA GLU A 470 23.43 -2.28 -12.39
C GLU A 470 23.23 -1.52 -11.06
N PRO A 471 24.22 -1.53 -10.17
CA PRO A 471 24.24 -0.66 -9.01
C PRO A 471 24.16 0.82 -9.41
N TYR A 472 23.49 1.63 -8.62
CA TYR A 472 23.39 3.06 -8.88
C TYR A 472 24.75 3.77 -8.80
N PRO A 473 24.98 4.82 -9.61
CA PRO A 473 26.29 5.50 -9.74
C PRO A 473 26.45 6.59 -8.66
N TRP A 474 26.52 6.22 -7.39
CA TRP A 474 26.59 7.14 -6.27
C TRP A 474 27.75 8.15 -6.40
N ASP A 475 28.95 7.64 -6.69
CA ASP A 475 30.17 8.45 -6.78
C ASP A 475 30.18 9.42 -7.99
N ASP A 476 29.36 9.15 -9.01
CA ASP A 476 29.24 10.00 -10.19
C ASP A 476 28.15 11.08 -10.03
N VAL A 477 27.05 10.78 -9.33
CA VAL A 477 25.86 11.65 -9.30
C VAL A 477 25.78 12.49 -8.02
N LEU A 478 26.03 11.92 -6.83
CA LEU A 478 25.90 12.66 -5.58
C LEU A 478 26.78 13.92 -5.50
N PRO A 479 28.04 13.91 -6.02
CA PRO A 479 28.87 15.12 -6.02
C PRO A 479 28.30 16.28 -6.83
N LEU A 480 27.41 16.03 -7.81
CA LEU A 480 26.73 17.08 -8.59
C LEU A 480 25.80 17.94 -7.71
N ALA A 481 25.28 17.35 -6.62
CA ALA A 481 24.51 18.05 -5.60
C ALA A 481 25.33 18.35 -4.31
N GLY A 482 26.66 18.22 -4.37
CA GLY A 482 27.52 18.45 -3.20
C GLY A 482 27.24 17.50 -2.04
N LEU A 483 26.87 16.26 -2.36
CA LEU A 483 26.60 15.18 -1.41
C LEU A 483 27.59 14.04 -1.59
N LYS A 484 27.77 13.26 -0.56
CA LYS A 484 28.54 12.01 -0.60
C LYS A 484 27.94 10.95 0.29
N LEU A 485 28.03 9.70 -0.15
CA LEU A 485 27.67 8.53 0.62
C LEU A 485 28.86 8.05 1.44
N VAL A 486 28.69 7.99 2.74
CA VAL A 486 29.68 7.41 3.67
C VAL A 486 29.16 6.05 4.08
N THR A 487 30.01 5.04 3.94
CA THR A 487 29.69 3.68 4.36
C THR A 487 30.60 3.30 5.51
N ASP A 488 30.02 2.97 6.65
CA ASP A 488 30.71 2.40 7.80
C ASP A 488 30.32 0.93 7.95
N THR A 489 31.32 0.11 8.22
CA THR A 489 31.11 -1.34 8.37
C THR A 489 31.48 -1.74 9.78
N THR A 490 30.49 -2.19 10.52
CA THR A 490 30.66 -2.71 11.87
C THR A 490 30.38 -4.20 11.91
N TYR A 491 30.96 -4.90 12.86
CA TYR A 491 30.79 -6.33 13.03
C TYR A 491 30.18 -6.61 14.38
N GLN A 492 28.99 -7.21 14.40
CA GLN A 492 28.23 -7.41 15.63
C GLN A 492 27.92 -8.89 15.89
N PRO A 493 28.04 -9.34 17.15
CA PRO A 493 27.53 -10.62 17.58
C PRO A 493 26.01 -10.75 17.33
N LEU A 494 25.59 -11.87 16.76
CA LEU A 494 24.20 -12.12 16.43
C LEU A 494 23.70 -13.44 17.03
N VAL A 495 22.56 -13.43 17.71
CA VAL A 495 21.88 -14.67 18.14
C VAL A 495 21.21 -15.36 16.95
N GLY A 496 20.71 -14.60 15.99
CA GLY A 496 20.09 -15.12 14.77
C GLY A 496 18.60 -15.35 14.89
N ILE A 497 17.90 -14.48 15.64
CA ILE A 497 16.45 -14.45 15.78
C ILE A 497 15.89 -13.08 15.45
N TYR A 498 14.59 -13.02 15.12
CA TYR A 498 13.78 -11.82 15.12
C TYR A 498 12.86 -11.86 16.34
N PRO A 499 13.06 -11.00 17.35
CA PRO A 499 12.25 -11.01 18.56
C PRO A 499 11.01 -10.14 18.40
N GLU A 500 9.88 -10.60 18.94
CA GLU A 500 8.74 -9.78 19.32
C GLU A 500 8.60 -9.76 20.83
N TYR A 501 8.23 -8.62 21.42
CA TYR A 501 8.15 -8.47 22.87
C TYR A 501 6.70 -8.46 23.35
N ASP A 502 6.40 -9.28 24.33
CA ASP A 502 5.13 -9.27 25.07
C ASP A 502 5.38 -9.29 26.59
N ASP A 503 4.32 -9.38 27.38
CA ASP A 503 4.40 -9.41 28.86
C ASP A 503 5.23 -10.60 29.41
N ARG A 504 5.61 -11.56 28.58
CA ARG A 504 6.41 -12.74 28.93
C ARG A 504 7.88 -12.61 28.51
N GLY A 505 8.23 -11.55 27.76
CA GLY A 505 9.59 -11.30 27.27
C GLY A 505 9.73 -11.38 25.74
N ALA A 506 10.92 -11.72 25.27
CA ALA A 506 11.30 -11.78 23.86
C ALA A 506 10.86 -13.09 23.19
N GLN A 507 9.75 -13.08 22.44
CA GLN A 507 9.30 -14.21 21.64
C GLN A 507 10.03 -14.23 20.30
N VAL A 508 10.46 -15.41 19.87
CA VAL A 508 11.02 -15.62 18.53
C VAL A 508 9.88 -15.57 17.51
N SER A 509 9.76 -14.50 16.77
CA SER A 509 8.77 -14.34 15.70
C SER A 509 9.25 -14.94 14.39
N ASP A 510 10.57 -14.88 14.13
CA ASP A 510 11.21 -15.51 12.97
C ASP A 510 12.69 -15.80 13.27
N LEU A 511 13.34 -16.55 12.37
CA LEU A 511 14.74 -16.95 12.48
C LEU A 511 15.54 -16.43 11.28
N VAL A 512 16.76 -16.00 11.53
CA VAL A 512 17.69 -15.70 10.44
C VAL A 512 17.96 -17.01 9.67
N PRO A 513 17.69 -17.08 8.36
CA PRO A 513 17.93 -18.26 7.54
C PRO A 513 19.41 -18.71 7.67
N ASP A 514 19.64 -20.00 7.89
CA ASP A 514 20.97 -20.58 8.12
C ASP A 514 21.76 -19.97 9.30
N GLY A 515 21.08 -19.21 10.17
CA GLY A 515 21.66 -18.59 11.37
C GLY A 515 21.97 -19.59 12.48
N ALA A 516 22.74 -19.14 13.48
CA ALA A 516 23.15 -19.99 14.62
C ALA A 516 21.94 -20.54 15.40
N ALA A 517 20.92 -19.73 15.63
CA ALA A 517 19.70 -20.13 16.33
C ALA A 517 18.93 -21.22 15.58
N ALA A 518 18.73 -21.04 14.27
CA ALA A 518 18.07 -22.03 13.42
C ALA A 518 18.84 -23.36 13.39
N ALA A 519 20.17 -23.32 13.22
CA ALA A 519 21.03 -24.48 13.21
C ALA A 519 21.02 -25.24 14.54
N ALA A 520 20.90 -24.54 15.67
CA ALA A 520 20.84 -25.13 17.01
C ALA A 520 19.44 -25.64 17.39
N GLY A 521 18.41 -25.37 16.60
CA GLY A 521 17.05 -25.87 16.82
C GLY A 521 16.16 -24.96 17.68
N VAL A 522 16.45 -23.66 17.73
CA VAL A 522 15.47 -22.63 18.18
C VAL A 522 14.27 -22.65 17.22
N GLN A 523 13.08 -22.41 17.73
CA GLN A 523 11.84 -22.47 16.96
C GLN A 523 11.06 -21.16 17.07
N VAL A 524 10.35 -20.83 16.02
CA VAL A 524 9.35 -19.74 16.06
C VAL A 524 8.32 -20.04 17.14
N GLY A 525 8.02 -19.05 17.99
CA GLY A 525 7.17 -19.19 19.16
C GLY A 525 7.88 -19.53 20.47
N ASP A 526 9.19 -19.85 20.45
CA ASP A 526 10.00 -19.92 21.68
C ASP A 526 10.11 -18.52 22.30
N TYR A 527 10.25 -18.46 23.65
CA TYR A 527 10.66 -17.24 24.33
C TYR A 527 12.12 -17.33 24.71
N LEU A 528 12.92 -16.36 24.31
CA LEU A 528 14.32 -16.32 24.67
C LEU A 528 14.46 -15.87 26.12
N VAL A 529 15.01 -16.74 26.97
CA VAL A 529 15.19 -16.48 28.41
C VAL A 529 16.60 -15.97 28.69
N ARG A 530 17.60 -16.60 28.05
CA ARG A 530 19.01 -16.26 28.27
C ARG A 530 19.87 -16.60 27.06
N ALA A 531 20.85 -15.74 26.75
CA ALA A 531 21.86 -15.95 25.74
C ALA A 531 23.26 -15.78 26.36
N GLY A 532 24.01 -16.88 26.48
CA GLY A 532 25.26 -16.89 27.27
C GLY A 532 24.98 -16.53 28.74
N PRO A 533 25.67 -15.51 29.30
CA PRO A 533 25.43 -15.05 30.66
C PRO A 533 24.31 -14.00 30.77
N ILE A 534 23.76 -13.51 29.64
CA ILE A 534 22.82 -12.39 29.59
C ILE A 534 21.38 -12.91 29.65
N GLU A 535 20.58 -12.43 30.57
CA GLU A 535 19.13 -12.64 30.60
C GLU A 535 18.50 -11.73 29.54
N ILE A 536 17.56 -12.30 28.75
CA ILE A 536 16.92 -11.58 27.64
C ILE A 536 15.45 -11.35 28.01
N ASP A 537 15.15 -10.16 28.42
CA ASP A 537 13.81 -9.73 28.84
C ASP A 537 13.29 -8.52 28.04
N ASP A 538 14.19 -7.74 27.45
CA ASP A 538 13.86 -6.58 26.65
C ASP A 538 14.87 -6.36 25.48
N GLU A 539 14.67 -5.31 24.71
CA GLU A 539 15.53 -4.94 23.60
C GLU A 539 16.96 -4.57 24.06
N ALA A 540 17.11 -3.91 25.21
CA ALA A 540 18.41 -3.50 25.73
C ALA A 540 19.28 -4.70 26.11
N SER A 541 18.70 -5.83 26.46
CA SER A 541 19.41 -7.07 26.77
C SER A 541 20.21 -7.61 25.58
N PHE A 542 19.78 -7.32 24.34
CA PHE A 542 20.57 -7.67 23.15
C PHE A 542 21.78 -6.77 22.97
N ASP A 543 21.74 -5.53 23.43
CA ASP A 543 22.93 -4.67 23.46
C ASP A 543 23.94 -5.19 24.46
N GLU A 544 23.50 -5.66 25.62
CA GLU A 544 24.36 -6.32 26.61
C GLU A 544 24.97 -7.61 26.05
N PHE A 545 24.19 -8.40 25.31
CA PHE A 545 24.69 -9.58 24.61
C PHE A 545 25.77 -9.19 23.59
N ARG A 546 25.50 -8.21 22.73
CA ARG A 546 26.47 -7.70 21.74
C ARG A 546 27.76 -7.21 22.41
N ALA A 547 27.63 -6.40 23.45
CA ALA A 547 28.78 -5.91 24.20
C ALA A 547 29.60 -7.03 24.85
N HIS A 548 28.93 -8.05 25.43
CA HIS A 548 29.61 -9.17 26.07
C HIS A 548 30.44 -10.01 25.07
N PHE A 549 29.92 -10.18 23.86
CA PHE A 549 30.53 -11.02 22.84
C PHE A 549 31.36 -10.23 21.81
N ALA A 550 31.46 -8.91 21.89
CA ALA A 550 32.13 -8.04 20.91
C ALA A 550 33.59 -8.43 20.62
N GLU A 551 34.33 -8.86 21.65
CA GLU A 551 35.73 -9.26 21.53
C GLU A 551 35.94 -10.77 21.38
N LYS A 552 34.85 -11.57 21.28
CA LYS A 552 34.95 -13.03 21.14
C LYS A 552 35.05 -13.41 19.67
N PRO A 553 35.90 -14.39 19.33
CA PRO A 553 36.01 -14.86 17.95
C PRO A 553 34.71 -15.54 17.49
N GLU A 554 34.43 -15.44 16.20
CA GLU A 554 33.37 -16.24 15.57
C GLU A 554 33.57 -17.73 15.86
N GLY A 555 32.46 -18.49 16.04
CA GLY A 555 32.50 -19.88 16.43
C GLY A 555 32.66 -20.12 17.94
N THR A 556 32.77 -19.06 18.78
CA THR A 556 32.77 -19.22 20.23
C THR A 556 31.47 -19.91 20.69
N PRO A 557 31.53 -21.05 21.40
CA PRO A 557 30.31 -21.72 21.86
C PRO A 557 29.68 -20.95 23.03
N TYR A 558 28.34 -20.89 23.03
CA TYR A 558 27.57 -20.38 24.16
C TYR A 558 26.19 -21.05 24.23
N ALA A 559 25.63 -21.12 25.43
CA ALA A 559 24.31 -21.70 25.65
C ALA A 559 23.22 -20.64 25.48
N VAL A 560 22.12 -21.02 24.84
CA VAL A 560 20.87 -20.26 24.80
C VAL A 560 19.81 -21.07 25.53
N VAL A 561 19.06 -20.41 26.41
CA VAL A 561 17.90 -20.99 27.11
C VAL A 561 16.64 -20.37 26.53
N VAL A 562 15.75 -21.21 26.07
CA VAL A 562 14.42 -20.81 25.56
C VAL A 562 13.31 -21.47 26.37
N GLN A 563 12.21 -20.77 26.57
CA GLN A 563 10.96 -21.34 27.06
C GLN A 563 10.14 -21.82 25.85
N ARG A 564 9.94 -23.12 25.74
CA ARG A 564 9.13 -23.78 24.71
C ARG A 564 7.90 -24.44 25.34
N GLY A 565 6.76 -23.77 25.25
CA GLY A 565 5.57 -24.15 26.02
C GLY A 565 5.85 -24.07 27.53
N ASP A 566 5.66 -25.17 28.26
CA ASP A 566 5.92 -25.24 29.72
C ASP A 566 7.34 -25.70 30.07
N ALA A 567 8.22 -25.90 29.10
CA ALA A 567 9.56 -26.46 29.31
C ALA A 567 10.66 -25.44 28.94
N GLU A 568 11.68 -25.33 29.81
CA GLU A 568 12.94 -24.69 29.47
C GLU A 568 13.80 -25.67 28.66
N VAL A 569 14.31 -25.18 27.52
CA VAL A 569 15.21 -25.94 26.63
C VAL A 569 16.54 -25.20 26.54
N THR A 570 17.62 -25.86 26.83
CA THR A 570 18.97 -25.31 26.64
C THR A 570 19.54 -25.83 25.32
N LEU A 571 20.00 -24.90 24.49
CA LEU A 571 20.58 -25.16 23.19
C LEU A 571 22.01 -24.60 23.15
N GLU A 572 22.92 -25.32 22.49
CA GLU A 572 24.29 -24.84 22.29
C GLU A 572 24.39 -24.21 20.91
N LEU A 573 24.81 -22.93 20.88
CA LEU A 573 25.03 -22.13 19.70
C LEU A 573 26.52 -21.83 19.53
N GLU A 574 26.92 -21.61 18.30
CA GLU A 574 28.20 -21.00 17.98
C GLU A 574 27.99 -19.53 17.64
N LEU A 575 28.81 -18.65 18.21
CA LEU A 575 28.75 -17.23 17.95
C LEU A 575 28.89 -16.95 16.45
N ARG A 576 27.96 -16.23 15.89
CA ARG A 576 28.05 -15.66 14.55
C ARG A 576 28.23 -14.16 14.67
N ILE A 577 29.10 -13.64 13.81
CA ILE A 577 29.34 -12.21 13.69
C ILE A 577 28.72 -11.78 12.37
N SER A 578 27.79 -10.85 12.46
CA SER A 578 27.15 -10.25 11.29
C SER A 578 27.84 -8.95 10.93
N GLU A 579 28.12 -8.79 9.68
CA GLU A 579 28.51 -7.51 9.11
C GLU A 579 27.27 -6.58 9.11
N GLN A 580 27.44 -5.39 9.68
CA GLN A 580 26.42 -4.34 9.66
C GLN A 580 27.01 -3.19 8.85
N ILE A 581 26.33 -2.89 7.77
CA ILE A 581 26.70 -1.80 6.87
C ILE A 581 25.77 -0.63 7.17
N GLU A 582 26.33 0.43 7.74
CA GLU A 582 25.64 1.69 7.98
C GLU A 582 26.03 2.68 6.88
N ARG A 583 25.03 3.30 6.27
CA ARG A 583 25.24 4.34 5.26
C ARG A 583 24.69 5.65 5.74
N SER A 584 25.42 6.69 5.48
CA SER A 584 25.02 8.07 5.77
C SER A 584 25.19 8.91 4.52
N LEU A 585 24.16 9.64 4.15
CA LEU A 585 24.24 10.66 3.12
C LEU A 585 24.59 11.98 3.79
N ILE A 586 25.72 12.56 3.42
CA ILE A 586 26.22 13.79 4.07
C ILE A 586 26.60 14.83 3.03
N GLU A 587 26.61 16.09 3.46
CA GLU A 587 27.12 17.18 2.65
C GLU A 587 28.62 17.05 2.46
N ASP A 588 29.09 17.27 1.22
CA ASP A 588 30.52 17.33 0.95
C ASP A 588 31.07 18.73 1.32
N PRO A 589 31.98 18.84 2.30
CA PRO A 589 32.56 20.13 2.70
C PRO A 589 33.38 20.78 1.58
N ASP A 590 33.80 20.01 0.58
CA ASP A 590 34.60 20.49 -0.55
C ASP A 590 33.74 20.72 -1.81
N ALA A 591 32.41 20.72 -1.67
CA ALA A 591 31.46 20.90 -2.78
C ALA A 591 31.66 22.26 -3.48
N SER A 592 31.48 22.26 -4.80
CA SER A 592 31.47 23.50 -5.59
C SER A 592 30.23 24.35 -5.29
N ASP A 593 30.33 25.67 -5.52
CA ASP A 593 29.19 26.59 -5.38
C ASP A 593 27.96 26.13 -6.21
N ARG A 594 28.22 25.59 -7.43
CA ARG A 594 27.15 25.03 -8.28
C ARG A 594 26.47 23.82 -7.65
N ALA A 595 27.25 22.91 -7.11
CA ALA A 595 26.71 21.70 -6.46
C ALA A 595 25.89 22.06 -5.20
N ILE A 596 26.36 23.04 -4.43
CA ILE A 596 25.60 23.58 -3.29
C ILE A 596 24.30 24.21 -3.75
N GLN A 597 24.28 24.98 -4.84
CA GLN A 597 23.04 25.56 -5.39
C GLN A 597 22.05 24.48 -5.82
N ILE A 598 22.49 23.40 -6.46
CA ILE A 598 21.64 22.27 -6.83
C ILE A 598 20.99 21.66 -5.58
N ARG A 599 21.80 21.40 -4.54
CA ARG A 599 21.30 20.86 -3.27
C ARG A 599 20.27 21.79 -2.61
N GLU A 600 20.59 23.08 -2.48
CA GLU A 600 19.68 24.04 -1.86
C GLU A 600 18.36 24.16 -2.62
N SER A 601 18.40 24.19 -3.96
CA SER A 601 17.18 24.21 -4.77
C SER A 601 16.37 22.91 -4.67
N LEU A 602 17.04 21.76 -4.56
CA LEU A 602 16.36 20.47 -4.33
C LEU A 602 15.60 20.49 -3.00
N LEU A 603 16.27 20.92 -1.91
CA LEU A 603 15.72 20.88 -0.56
C LEU A 603 14.64 21.94 -0.29
N HIS A 604 14.69 23.09 -0.97
CA HIS A 604 13.80 24.22 -0.67
C HIS A 604 12.78 24.51 -1.79
N GLY A 605 12.83 23.77 -2.89
CA GLY A 605 12.02 24.05 -4.08
C GLY A 605 12.62 25.21 -4.90
N GLY A 606 12.80 25.05 -6.23
CA GLY A 606 13.37 26.08 -7.09
C GLY A 606 13.76 25.52 -8.46
#